data_68524c35f26ed861712db5e8b26999d3
#
_entry.id   68524c35f26ed861712db5e8b26999d3
#
_cell.length_a   1.000
_cell.length_b   1.000
_cell.length_c   1.000
_cell.angle_alpha   90.00
_cell.angle_beta   90.00
_cell.angle_gamma   90.00
#
_symmetry.space_group_name_H-M   'P 1'
#
loop_
_entity.id
_entity.type
_entity.pdbx_description
1 polymer ?
#
loop_
_entity_poly.entity_id
_entity_poly.type
_entity_poly.pdbx_seq_one_letter_code
_entity_poly.pdbx_strand_id
1 'polypeptide(L)'
;MALTVEIKNAGGEKVGSVDLPSEIFDVQTNIPLIHQVVTAQLAAARQGTQKAKNRGEVSGGGKKPFKQKGTGRARQGSSRSPNQKGGGVAHAVRPRNYEQRTPKKMIAAALRGVLSDRQRNDRIHVLDSVTSAPSTKAALAAVRQFSGRKNLLVVVSRTEDAAWRSLRNADDLHLLVPDQLNAYDILKSDDMVFSESAIKDFLAGPSKGKGVTATAFESELTSKIEATVVKEEVSA
;
A
#
# COMPACT_ATOMS: atom_id res chain seq x y z
N MET A 1 4.54 22.01 22.50
CA MET A 1 5.63 22.69 21.77
C MET A 1 5.41 22.44 20.29
N ALA A 2 5.64 23.44 19.44
CA ALA A 2 5.59 23.20 18.00
C ALA A 2 6.78 22.32 17.61
N LEU A 3 6.51 21.19 16.97
CA LEU A 3 7.54 20.32 16.41
C LEU A 3 7.95 20.90 15.05
N THR A 4 9.19 21.31 14.92
CA THR A 4 9.71 21.85 13.64
C THR A 4 10.73 20.89 13.06
N VAL A 5 10.65 20.63 11.75
CA VAL A 5 11.65 19.87 11.00
C VAL A 5 12.32 20.79 9.98
N GLU A 6 13.63 20.68 9.85
CA GLU A 6 14.41 21.45 8.91
C GLU A 6 14.21 20.94 7.49
N ILE A 7 13.95 21.85 6.55
CA ILE A 7 14.00 21.57 5.11
C ILE A 7 15.45 21.73 4.67
N LYS A 8 16.00 20.70 4.03
CA LYS A 8 17.38 20.72 3.52
C LYS A 8 17.38 20.57 2.01
N ASN A 9 18.34 21.18 1.35
CA ASN A 9 18.55 20.98 -0.08
C ASN A 9 19.30 19.65 -0.36
N ALA A 10 19.47 19.30 -1.63
CA ALA A 10 20.24 18.12 -2.03
C ALA A 10 21.73 18.17 -1.60
N GLY A 11 22.24 19.31 -1.20
CA GLY A 11 23.58 19.53 -0.63
C GLY A 11 23.64 19.37 0.90
N GLY A 12 22.50 19.15 1.58
CA GLY A 12 22.43 19.02 3.04
C GLY A 12 22.32 20.36 3.78
N GLU A 13 22.29 21.50 3.07
CA GLU A 13 22.15 22.82 3.67
C GLU A 13 20.70 23.11 4.02
N LYS A 14 20.47 23.81 5.12
CA LYS A 14 19.15 24.22 5.58
C LYS A 14 18.62 25.36 4.70
N VAL A 15 17.47 25.12 4.07
CA VAL A 15 16.75 26.10 3.25
C VAL A 15 15.59 26.72 4.01
N GLY A 16 14.93 25.96 4.88
CA GLY A 16 13.76 26.39 5.62
C GLY A 16 13.41 25.47 6.77
N SER A 17 12.18 25.61 7.28
CA SER A 17 11.60 24.72 8.28
C SER A 17 10.10 24.53 8.05
N VAL A 18 9.59 23.38 8.40
CA VAL A 18 8.14 23.06 8.40
C VAL A 18 7.70 22.75 9.81
N ASP A 19 6.58 23.36 10.22
CA ASP A 19 5.94 23.06 11.49
C ASP A 19 5.04 21.84 11.35
N LEU A 20 5.26 20.86 12.21
CA LEU A 20 4.49 19.63 12.26
C LEU A 20 3.39 19.75 13.34
N PRO A 21 2.10 19.59 13.00
CA PRO A 21 1.01 19.61 13.97
C PRO A 21 1.15 18.50 15.00
N SER A 22 1.09 18.85 16.29
CA SER A 22 1.17 17.89 17.40
C SER A 22 0.03 16.86 17.37
N GLU A 23 -1.12 17.20 16.79
CA GLU A 23 -2.27 16.29 16.59
C GLU A 23 -1.95 15.09 15.69
N ILE A 24 -0.90 15.18 14.86
CA ILE A 24 -0.48 14.13 13.93
C ILE A 24 0.87 13.53 14.34
N PHE A 25 1.81 14.35 14.79
CA PHE A 25 3.20 13.95 15.00
C PHE A 25 3.62 13.85 16.46
N ASP A 26 2.73 14.15 17.43
CA ASP A 26 2.99 13.97 18.87
C ASP A 26 1.85 13.26 19.60
N VAL A 27 1.27 12.28 18.97
CA VAL A 27 0.23 11.43 19.55
C VAL A 27 0.88 10.27 20.30
N GLN A 28 0.31 9.88 21.46
CA GLN A 28 0.76 8.69 22.18
C GLN A 28 0.60 7.45 21.30
N THR A 29 1.68 6.70 21.13
CA THR A 29 1.72 5.50 20.31
C THR A 29 0.98 4.34 20.97
N ASN A 30 -0.03 3.80 20.28
CA ASN A 30 -0.80 2.64 20.73
C ASN A 30 -0.37 1.39 19.92
N ILE A 31 0.57 0.62 20.48
CA ILE A 31 1.15 -0.56 19.81
C ILE A 31 0.09 -1.62 19.45
N PRO A 32 -0.84 -2.04 20.35
CA PRO A 32 -1.91 -2.98 20.00
C PRO A 32 -2.76 -2.54 18.81
N LEU A 33 -3.09 -1.25 18.74
CA LEU A 33 -3.86 -0.69 17.63
C LEU A 33 -3.08 -0.77 16.30
N ILE A 34 -1.81 -0.38 16.33
CA ILE A 34 -0.93 -0.45 15.15
C ILE A 34 -0.80 -1.91 14.68
N HIS A 35 -0.57 -2.84 15.59
CA HIS A 35 -0.49 -4.27 15.27
C HIS A 35 -1.77 -4.78 14.59
N GLN A 36 -2.94 -4.43 15.12
CA GLN A 36 -4.23 -4.84 14.53
C GLN A 36 -4.41 -4.29 13.11
N VAL A 37 -4.09 -3.01 12.89
CA VAL A 37 -4.20 -2.36 11.57
C VAL A 37 -3.23 -2.98 10.56
N VAL A 38 -1.98 -3.19 10.94
CA VAL A 38 -0.96 -3.82 10.08
C VAL A 38 -1.33 -5.25 9.75
N THR A 39 -1.81 -6.03 10.73
CA THR A 39 -2.28 -7.40 10.49
C THR A 39 -3.45 -7.44 9.51
N ALA A 40 -4.40 -6.51 9.64
CA ALA A 40 -5.53 -6.39 8.71
C ALA A 40 -5.05 -6.03 7.28
N GLN A 41 -4.09 -5.12 7.15
CA GLN A 41 -3.52 -4.71 5.87
C GLN A 41 -2.79 -5.88 5.19
N LEU A 42 -1.96 -6.63 5.92
CA LEU A 42 -1.26 -7.80 5.39
C LEU A 42 -2.23 -8.93 5.04
N ALA A 43 -3.30 -9.13 5.83
CA ALA A 43 -4.32 -10.11 5.53
C ALA A 43 -5.09 -9.76 4.23
N ALA A 44 -5.39 -8.48 3.99
CA ALA A 44 -6.06 -8.02 2.78
C ALA A 44 -5.22 -8.25 1.50
N ALA A 45 -3.89 -8.26 1.60
CA ALA A 45 -2.99 -8.52 0.48
C ALA A 45 -2.99 -10.01 0.03
N ARG A 46 -3.55 -10.93 0.82
CA ARG A 46 -3.60 -12.36 0.47
C ARG A 46 -4.65 -12.60 -0.61
N GLN A 47 -4.26 -13.20 -1.72
CA GLN A 47 -5.17 -13.50 -2.84
C GLN A 47 -6.25 -14.51 -2.49
N GLY A 48 -5.97 -15.49 -1.62
CA GLY A 48 -6.93 -16.49 -1.17
C GLY A 48 -7.48 -17.42 -2.24
N THR A 49 -6.74 -17.65 -3.33
CA THR A 49 -7.19 -18.39 -4.51
C THR A 49 -7.04 -19.91 -4.41
N GLN A 50 -6.48 -20.42 -3.31
CA GLN A 50 -6.29 -21.85 -3.11
C GLN A 50 -7.62 -22.60 -3.09
N LYS A 51 -7.69 -23.73 -3.83
CA LYS A 51 -8.87 -24.56 -3.95
C LYS A 51 -8.51 -26.05 -3.99
N ALA A 52 -9.28 -26.87 -3.28
CA ALA A 52 -9.27 -28.30 -3.44
C ALA A 52 -10.68 -28.79 -3.83
N LYS A 53 -10.76 -29.82 -4.70
CA LYS A 53 -12.04 -30.33 -5.18
C LYS A 53 -12.74 -31.11 -4.08
N ASN A 54 -13.98 -30.75 -3.79
CA ASN A 54 -14.87 -31.57 -2.93
C ASN A 54 -15.52 -32.71 -3.74
N ARG A 55 -16.24 -33.58 -3.07
CA ARG A 55 -16.86 -34.77 -3.72
C ARG A 55 -17.81 -34.44 -4.86
N GLY A 56 -18.41 -33.25 -4.90
CA GLY A 56 -19.29 -32.81 -5.97
C GLY A 56 -18.55 -32.24 -7.17
N GLU A 57 -17.30 -31.81 -6.98
CA GLU A 57 -16.48 -31.20 -8.01
C GLU A 57 -15.51 -32.17 -8.70
N VAL A 58 -15.31 -33.35 -8.08
CA VAL A 58 -14.53 -34.45 -8.69
C VAL A 58 -15.37 -35.12 -9.76
N SER A 59 -14.80 -35.31 -10.95
CA SER A 59 -15.47 -35.98 -12.07
C SER A 59 -15.90 -37.42 -11.70
N GLY A 60 -17.15 -37.78 -12.03
CA GLY A 60 -17.73 -39.08 -11.78
C GLY A 60 -18.53 -39.20 -10.48
N GLY A 61 -19.03 -40.37 -10.15
CA GLY A 61 -19.73 -40.63 -8.90
C GLY A 61 -21.20 -40.21 -8.85
N GLY A 62 -21.82 -39.85 -9.98
CA GLY A 62 -23.24 -39.48 -10.07
C GLY A 62 -24.19 -40.66 -9.81
N LYS A 63 -23.78 -41.90 -10.20
CA LYS A 63 -24.55 -43.09 -9.97
C LYS A 63 -24.18 -43.73 -8.62
N LYS A 64 -25.20 -44.17 -7.86
CA LYS A 64 -24.99 -44.92 -6.63
C LYS A 64 -24.31 -46.25 -6.94
N PRO A 65 -23.22 -46.68 -6.25
CA PRO A 65 -22.46 -47.89 -6.58
C PRO A 65 -23.27 -49.19 -6.52
N PHE A 66 -24.16 -49.32 -5.56
CA PHE A 66 -25.03 -50.47 -5.40
C PHE A 66 -26.30 -50.14 -4.59
N LYS A 67 -27.25 -51.08 -4.53
CA LYS A 67 -28.54 -50.92 -3.83
C LYS A 67 -28.33 -50.62 -2.33
N GLN A 68 -29.29 -49.94 -1.70
CA GLN A 68 -29.22 -49.50 -0.31
C GLN A 68 -29.20 -50.66 0.69
N LYS A 69 -29.90 -51.77 0.36
CA LYS A 69 -30.03 -53.01 1.18
C LYS A 69 -29.85 -54.24 0.30
N GLY A 70 -29.65 -55.42 0.91
CA GLY A 70 -29.61 -56.73 0.21
C GLY A 70 -28.24 -57.06 -0.43
N THR A 71 -27.14 -56.31 -0.13
CA THR A 71 -25.81 -56.59 -0.68
C THR A 71 -24.79 -57.09 0.35
N GLY A 72 -25.14 -57.13 1.63
CA GLY A 72 -24.23 -57.51 2.72
C GLY A 72 -23.05 -56.55 2.92
N ARG A 73 -22.94 -55.47 2.11
CA ARG A 73 -21.85 -54.48 2.13
C ARG A 73 -22.25 -53.23 2.89
N ALA A 74 -21.23 -52.47 3.38
CA ALA A 74 -21.44 -51.15 3.95
C ALA A 74 -22.09 -50.20 2.91
N ARG A 75 -23.04 -49.39 3.36
CA ARG A 75 -23.80 -48.47 2.49
C ARG A 75 -22.87 -47.41 1.88
N GLN A 76 -22.95 -47.20 0.58
CA GLN A 76 -22.19 -46.21 -0.17
C GLN A 76 -23.11 -45.30 -0.96
N GLY A 77 -22.89 -44.00 -0.88
CA GLY A 77 -23.66 -43.00 -1.63
C GLY A 77 -23.01 -42.60 -2.95
N SER A 78 -21.71 -42.56 -3.00
CA SER A 78 -20.93 -42.15 -4.17
C SER A 78 -19.53 -42.77 -4.15
N SER A 79 -18.98 -43.08 -5.31
CA SER A 79 -17.60 -43.53 -5.49
C SER A 79 -16.57 -42.36 -5.35
N ARG A 80 -17.04 -41.12 -5.23
CA ARG A 80 -16.22 -39.93 -5.03
C ARG A 80 -16.29 -39.39 -3.60
N SER A 81 -16.78 -40.18 -2.67
CA SER A 81 -16.76 -39.89 -1.23
C SER A 81 -15.32 -39.68 -0.74
N PRO A 82 -15.07 -38.85 0.28
CA PRO A 82 -13.70 -38.60 0.76
C PRO A 82 -12.92 -39.81 1.23
N ASN A 83 -13.62 -40.86 1.67
CA ASN A 83 -13.03 -42.14 2.07
C ASN A 83 -12.72 -43.08 0.89
N GLN A 84 -13.06 -42.72 -0.32
CA GLN A 84 -12.81 -43.52 -1.51
C GLN A 84 -11.53 -43.08 -2.22
N LYS A 85 -10.81 -44.03 -2.80
CA LYS A 85 -9.63 -43.75 -3.62
C LYS A 85 -10.04 -42.91 -4.84
N GLY A 86 -9.39 -41.73 -5.02
CA GLY A 86 -9.78 -40.77 -6.05
C GLY A 86 -11.07 -40.01 -5.74
N GLY A 87 -11.54 -40.01 -4.48
CA GLY A 87 -12.64 -39.16 -4.02
C GLY A 87 -12.24 -37.73 -3.76
N GLY A 88 -13.24 -36.90 -3.44
CA GLY A 88 -13.00 -35.47 -3.10
C GLY A 88 -12.43 -35.30 -1.69
N VAL A 89 -11.86 -34.16 -1.42
CA VAL A 89 -11.31 -33.84 -0.10
C VAL A 89 -12.44 -33.42 0.86
N ALA A 90 -12.47 -34.01 2.05
CA ALA A 90 -13.34 -33.54 3.13
C ALA A 90 -12.78 -32.19 3.65
N HIS A 91 -13.68 -31.25 3.96
CA HIS A 91 -13.27 -29.90 4.38
C HIS A 91 -12.26 -29.24 3.43
N ALA A 92 -12.45 -29.45 2.12
CA ALA A 92 -11.60 -28.90 1.08
C ALA A 92 -11.46 -27.39 1.21
N VAL A 93 -10.24 -26.91 1.06
CA VAL A 93 -9.97 -25.48 1.04
C VAL A 93 -10.73 -24.85 -0.12
N ARG A 94 -11.40 -23.73 0.14
CA ARG A 94 -12.16 -22.95 -0.85
C ARG A 94 -11.56 -21.55 -0.99
N PRO A 95 -11.60 -20.96 -2.17
CA PRO A 95 -11.23 -19.57 -2.36
C PRO A 95 -12.04 -18.70 -1.40
N ARG A 96 -11.35 -17.83 -0.68
CA ARG A 96 -11.99 -16.89 0.25
C ARG A 96 -11.22 -15.59 0.34
N ASN A 97 -11.91 -14.51 0.69
CA ASN A 97 -11.31 -13.25 1.06
C ASN A 97 -10.75 -13.33 2.49
N TYR A 98 -9.57 -12.75 2.69
CA TYR A 98 -8.92 -12.64 4.01
C TYR A 98 -8.99 -11.23 4.57
N GLU A 99 -9.67 -10.31 3.89
CA GLU A 99 -9.84 -8.94 4.33
C GLU A 99 -10.47 -8.88 5.73
N GLN A 100 -9.86 -8.05 6.59
CA GLN A 100 -10.34 -7.77 7.94
C GLN A 100 -10.83 -6.33 7.98
N ARG A 101 -12.14 -6.15 8.10
CA ARG A 101 -12.74 -4.83 8.15
C ARG A 101 -12.26 -4.05 9.38
N THR A 102 -11.56 -2.95 9.13
CA THR A 102 -11.05 -2.05 10.17
C THR A 102 -11.70 -0.69 10.05
N PRO A 103 -12.22 -0.10 11.15
CA PRO A 103 -12.80 1.24 11.14
C PRO A 103 -11.81 2.30 10.68
N LYS A 104 -12.23 3.24 9.84
CA LYS A 104 -11.36 4.32 9.32
C LYS A 104 -10.68 5.14 10.42
N LYS A 105 -11.35 5.36 11.56
CA LYS A 105 -10.77 6.08 12.71
C LYS A 105 -9.59 5.31 13.32
N MET A 106 -9.64 3.99 13.36
CA MET A 106 -8.55 3.15 13.86
C MET A 106 -7.33 3.22 12.91
N ILE A 107 -7.56 3.16 11.59
CA ILE A 107 -6.50 3.29 10.58
C ILE A 107 -5.80 4.65 10.71
N ALA A 108 -6.57 5.73 10.81
CA ALA A 108 -6.03 7.08 10.99
C ALA A 108 -5.25 7.24 12.31
N ALA A 109 -5.76 6.68 13.41
CA ALA A 109 -5.07 6.73 14.71
C ALA A 109 -3.77 5.92 14.70
N ALA A 110 -3.74 4.76 14.03
CA ALA A 110 -2.54 3.96 13.85
C ALA A 110 -1.48 4.72 13.04
N LEU A 111 -1.89 5.36 11.93
CA LEU A 111 -0.99 6.17 11.10
C LEU A 111 -0.36 7.30 11.89
N ARG A 112 -1.15 8.08 12.64
CA ARG A 112 -0.64 9.16 13.50
C ARG A 112 0.32 8.64 14.56
N GLY A 113 0.00 7.50 15.19
CA GLY A 113 0.88 6.88 16.19
C GLY A 113 2.24 6.46 15.62
N VAL A 114 2.27 5.92 14.41
CA VAL A 114 3.53 5.53 13.74
C VAL A 114 4.34 6.76 13.30
N LEU A 115 3.69 7.79 12.76
CA LEU A 115 4.36 9.05 12.42
C LEU A 115 4.95 9.73 13.65
N SER A 116 4.23 9.74 14.76
CA SER A 116 4.71 10.28 16.04
C SER A 116 5.92 9.51 16.57
N ASP A 117 5.95 8.20 16.43
CA ASP A 117 7.10 7.38 16.80
C ASP A 117 8.33 7.71 15.93
N ARG A 118 8.14 7.85 14.62
CA ARG A 118 9.22 8.25 13.70
C ARG A 118 9.75 9.64 13.99
N GLN A 119 8.86 10.59 14.30
CA GLN A 119 9.27 11.94 14.67
C GLN A 119 10.07 12.00 15.98
N ARG A 120 9.65 11.25 17.02
CA ARG A 120 10.38 11.20 18.30
C ARG A 120 11.77 10.58 18.20
N ASN A 121 11.99 9.77 17.17
CA ASN A 121 13.27 9.12 16.88
C ASN A 121 14.09 9.88 15.84
N ASP A 122 13.72 11.11 15.46
CA ASP A 122 14.37 11.94 14.44
C ASP A 122 14.55 11.23 13.08
N ARG A 123 13.54 10.46 12.68
CA ARG A 123 13.53 9.66 11.44
C ARG A 123 12.67 10.24 10.33
N ILE A 124 12.26 11.49 10.47
CA ILE A 124 11.53 12.22 9.43
C ILE A 124 12.41 13.33 8.91
N HIS A 125 12.71 13.29 7.64
CA HIS A 125 13.53 14.28 6.94
C HIS A 125 12.71 14.96 5.86
N VAL A 126 12.96 16.24 5.64
CA VAL A 126 12.28 17.02 4.60
C VAL A 126 13.33 17.56 3.63
N LEU A 127 13.14 17.24 2.36
CA LEU A 127 13.96 17.66 1.24
C LEU A 127 13.21 18.73 0.44
N ASP A 128 13.85 19.83 0.12
CA ASP A 128 13.27 20.89 -0.70
C ASP A 128 12.78 20.31 -2.05
N SER A 129 13.69 19.77 -2.82
CA SER A 129 13.37 19.08 -4.07
C SER A 129 14.30 17.87 -4.27
N VAL A 130 13.73 16.75 -4.73
CA VAL A 130 14.52 15.53 -4.96
C VAL A 130 15.44 15.70 -6.17
N THR A 131 14.91 16.20 -7.27
CA THR A 131 15.65 16.50 -8.50
C THR A 131 14.82 17.38 -9.42
N SER A 132 15.47 18.27 -10.13
CA SER A 132 14.84 19.11 -11.17
C SER A 132 14.79 18.42 -12.54
N ALA A 133 15.70 17.46 -12.79
CA ALA A 133 15.78 16.71 -14.04
C ALA A 133 15.79 15.20 -13.77
N PRO A 134 15.25 14.35 -14.65
CA PRO A 134 15.23 12.89 -14.46
C PRO A 134 16.65 12.32 -14.44
N SER A 135 17.14 11.99 -13.24
CA SER A 135 18.47 11.39 -13.03
C SER A 135 18.45 10.52 -11.78
N THR A 136 18.51 9.20 -11.96
CA THR A 136 18.54 8.24 -10.84
C THR A 136 19.74 8.46 -9.92
N LYS A 137 20.93 8.70 -10.50
CA LYS A 137 22.14 8.90 -9.72
C LYS A 137 22.06 10.14 -8.82
N ALA A 138 21.59 11.27 -9.36
CA ALA A 138 21.46 12.51 -8.60
C ALA A 138 20.39 12.40 -7.52
N ALA A 139 19.23 11.84 -7.86
CA ALA A 139 18.14 11.64 -6.91
C ALA A 139 18.51 10.68 -5.76
N LEU A 140 19.19 9.58 -6.05
CA LEU A 140 19.71 8.66 -5.02
C LEU A 140 20.75 9.33 -4.12
N ALA A 141 21.67 10.13 -4.69
CA ALA A 141 22.66 10.84 -3.91
C ALA A 141 21.98 11.84 -2.94
N ALA A 142 20.99 12.59 -3.42
CA ALA A 142 20.23 13.53 -2.60
C ALA A 142 19.51 12.82 -1.44
N VAL A 143 18.82 11.71 -1.69
CA VAL A 143 18.09 10.98 -0.64
C VAL A 143 19.04 10.31 0.37
N ARG A 144 20.12 9.67 -0.11
CA ARG A 144 21.09 8.98 0.76
C ARG A 144 21.93 9.90 1.63
N GLN A 145 21.97 11.18 1.33
CA GLN A 145 22.65 12.17 2.18
C GLN A 145 21.94 12.35 3.54
N PHE A 146 20.63 12.09 3.61
CA PHE A 146 19.85 12.22 4.85
C PHE A 146 19.93 10.97 5.72
N SER A 147 20.10 9.80 5.14
CA SER A 147 20.21 8.57 5.89
C SER A 147 21.12 7.57 5.21
N GLY A 148 22.03 6.98 5.99
CA GLY A 148 22.85 5.84 5.57
C GLY A 148 22.17 4.49 5.73
N ARG A 149 20.88 4.47 6.12
CA ARG A 149 20.13 3.23 6.33
C ARG A 149 19.66 2.64 5.02
N LYS A 150 19.37 1.33 5.02
CA LYS A 150 19.06 0.59 3.82
C LYS A 150 17.65 0.86 3.29
N ASN A 151 16.65 0.80 4.16
CA ASN A 151 15.25 0.86 3.75
C ASN A 151 14.70 2.27 3.96
N LEU A 152 14.58 3.03 2.90
CA LEU A 152 14.08 4.40 2.96
C LEU A 152 12.69 4.49 2.34
N LEU A 153 11.78 5.20 3.01
CA LEU A 153 10.49 5.59 2.47
C LEU A 153 10.59 7.02 1.94
N VAL A 154 10.42 7.18 0.66
CA VAL A 154 10.42 8.51 0.02
C VAL A 154 8.99 8.87 -0.38
N VAL A 155 8.51 9.99 0.12
CA VAL A 155 7.17 10.49 -0.16
C VAL A 155 7.29 11.73 -1.04
N VAL A 156 6.78 11.63 -2.26
CA VAL A 156 6.83 12.71 -3.26
C VAL A 156 5.43 13.13 -3.68
N SER A 157 5.25 14.41 -4.01
CA SER A 157 3.97 14.89 -4.53
C SER A 157 3.70 14.32 -5.91
N ARG A 158 2.41 14.22 -6.27
CA ARG A 158 1.99 13.80 -7.63
C ARG A 158 2.44 14.75 -8.73
N THR A 159 2.78 15.98 -8.39
CA THR A 159 3.30 16.98 -9.31
C THR A 159 4.78 16.78 -9.65
N GLU A 160 5.51 16.00 -8.86
CA GLU A 160 6.96 15.78 -9.00
C GLU A 160 7.29 14.55 -9.87
N ASP A 161 6.86 14.56 -11.13
CA ASP A 161 7.05 13.43 -12.05
C ASP A 161 8.54 13.08 -12.30
N ALA A 162 9.43 14.09 -12.34
CA ALA A 162 10.87 13.87 -12.48
C ALA A 162 11.47 13.08 -11.31
N ALA A 163 11.07 13.37 -10.09
CA ALA A 163 11.47 12.64 -8.89
C ALA A 163 10.95 11.19 -8.92
N TRP A 164 9.68 11.02 -9.28
CA TRP A 164 9.06 9.70 -9.40
C TRP A 164 9.79 8.81 -10.40
N ARG A 165 10.03 9.31 -11.62
CA ARG A 165 10.75 8.55 -12.67
C ARG A 165 12.17 8.22 -12.28
N SER A 166 12.84 9.11 -11.54
CA SER A 166 14.23 8.93 -11.11
C SER A 166 14.39 7.85 -10.03
N LEU A 167 13.43 7.75 -9.09
CA LEU A 167 13.55 6.89 -7.92
C LEU A 167 12.84 5.55 -8.04
N ARG A 168 11.83 5.40 -8.91
CA ARG A 168 11.00 4.20 -8.98
C ARG A 168 11.75 2.88 -9.25
N ASN A 169 12.95 2.94 -9.85
CA ASN A 169 13.76 1.77 -10.16
C ASN A 169 14.79 1.42 -9.08
N ALA A 170 14.81 2.14 -7.96
CA ALA A 170 15.77 1.87 -6.89
C ALA A 170 15.20 0.84 -5.91
N ASP A 171 15.90 -0.29 -5.74
CA ASP A 171 15.45 -1.43 -4.93
C ASP A 171 15.40 -1.12 -3.42
N ASP A 172 16.28 -0.24 -2.95
CA ASP A 172 16.40 0.12 -1.53
C ASP A 172 15.40 1.21 -1.10
N LEU A 173 14.65 1.76 -2.05
CA LEU A 173 13.70 2.83 -1.80
C LEU A 173 12.27 2.34 -2.00
N HIS A 174 11.41 2.71 -1.07
CA HIS A 174 9.97 2.59 -1.24
C HIS A 174 9.39 3.96 -1.53
N LEU A 175 8.77 4.13 -2.70
CA LEU A 175 8.27 5.40 -3.18
C LEU A 175 6.75 5.44 -3.04
N LEU A 176 6.23 6.47 -2.37
CA LEU A 176 4.80 6.68 -2.18
C LEU A 176 4.41 8.12 -2.44
N VAL A 177 3.12 8.34 -2.66
CA VAL A 177 2.49 9.67 -2.64
C VAL A 177 1.80 9.90 -1.30
N PRO A 178 1.57 11.14 -0.87
CA PRO A 178 1.02 11.45 0.46
C PRO A 178 -0.31 10.78 0.79
N ASP A 179 -1.18 10.61 -0.19
CA ASP A 179 -2.50 10.00 -0.04
C ASP A 179 -2.48 8.46 0.07
N GLN A 180 -1.36 7.81 -0.30
CA GLN A 180 -1.14 6.37 -0.17
C GLN A 180 -0.38 5.97 1.09
N LEU A 181 0.03 6.94 1.90
CA LEU A 181 0.80 6.69 3.11
C LEU A 181 0.02 5.82 4.10
N ASN A 182 0.65 4.75 4.57
CA ASN A 182 0.04 3.78 5.47
C ASN A 182 1.00 3.32 6.58
N ALA A 183 0.44 2.74 7.64
CA ALA A 183 1.22 2.35 8.81
C ALA A 183 2.25 1.24 8.52
N TYR A 184 1.95 0.30 7.62
CA TYR A 184 2.86 -0.81 7.29
C TYR A 184 4.13 -0.32 6.60
N ASP A 185 4.00 0.53 5.58
CA ASP A 185 5.15 1.03 4.82
C ASP A 185 6.06 1.91 5.67
N ILE A 186 5.49 2.72 6.56
CA ILE A 186 6.27 3.52 7.52
C ILE A 186 7.04 2.63 8.49
N LEU A 187 6.42 1.56 9.01
CA LEU A 187 7.10 0.64 9.95
C LEU A 187 8.17 -0.19 9.27
N LYS A 188 7.96 -0.60 8.02
CA LYS A 188 8.92 -1.38 7.23
C LYS A 188 10.17 -0.58 6.91
N SER A 189 10.03 0.72 6.74
CA SER A 189 11.13 1.62 6.39
C SER A 189 11.88 2.08 7.63
N ASP A 190 13.19 2.29 7.49
CA ASP A 190 14.04 2.79 8.58
C ASP A 190 13.84 4.27 8.80
N ASP A 191 13.90 5.07 7.74
CA ASP A 191 13.71 6.51 7.77
C ASP A 191 12.72 6.94 6.67
N MET A 192 12.14 8.13 6.86
CA MET A 192 11.20 8.75 5.94
C MET A 192 11.79 10.05 5.40
N VAL A 193 11.72 10.22 4.08
CA VAL A 193 12.11 11.45 3.40
C VAL A 193 10.92 12.01 2.66
N PHE A 194 10.47 13.19 3.03
CA PHE A 194 9.40 13.90 2.32
C PHE A 194 10.01 14.95 1.39
N SER A 195 9.42 15.15 0.21
CA SER A 195 9.61 16.41 -0.50
C SER A 195 8.80 17.51 0.19
N GLU A 196 9.21 18.77 0.06
CA GLU A 196 8.51 19.90 0.67
C GLU A 196 7.06 20.00 0.19
N SER A 197 6.82 19.77 -1.09
CA SER A 197 5.47 19.71 -1.66
C SER A 197 4.65 18.56 -1.07
N ALA A 198 5.24 17.37 -0.94
CA ALA A 198 4.54 16.20 -0.41
C ALA A 198 4.13 16.38 1.05
N ILE A 199 4.97 17.00 1.89
CA ILE A 199 4.57 17.24 3.28
C ILE A 199 3.48 18.30 3.39
N LYS A 200 3.51 19.34 2.55
CA LYS A 200 2.43 20.33 2.46
C LYS A 200 1.11 19.68 2.02
N ASP A 201 1.14 18.82 0.99
CA ASP A 201 -0.02 18.07 0.52
C ASP A 201 -0.58 17.15 1.62
N PHE A 202 0.29 16.47 2.36
CA PHE A 202 -0.10 15.62 3.48
C PHE A 202 -0.79 16.41 4.61
N LEU A 203 -0.25 17.57 4.97
CA LEU A 203 -0.80 18.44 6.00
C LEU A 203 -2.11 19.11 5.59
N ALA A 204 -2.27 19.43 4.31
CA ALA A 204 -3.53 19.94 3.76
C ALA A 204 -4.66 18.90 3.86
N GLY A 205 -4.30 17.61 3.93
CA GLY A 205 -5.24 16.49 4.03
C GLY A 205 -5.97 16.20 2.72
N PRO A 206 -6.80 15.16 2.70
CA PRO A 206 -7.53 14.78 1.49
C PRO A 206 -8.50 15.87 1.08
N SER A 207 -8.58 16.13 -0.22
CA SER A 207 -9.54 17.07 -0.81
C SER A 207 -10.96 16.71 -0.37
N LYS A 208 -11.70 17.70 0.13
CA LYS A 208 -13.07 17.53 0.63
C LYS A 208 -14.05 17.94 -0.45
N GLY A 209 -15.01 17.08 -0.79
CA GLY A 209 -16.12 17.43 -1.68
C GLY A 209 -16.68 16.23 -2.45
N LYS A 210 -17.90 16.40 -2.97
CA LYS A 210 -18.50 15.44 -3.91
C LYS A 210 -17.86 15.66 -5.28
N GLY A 211 -17.29 14.65 -5.89
CA GLY A 211 -16.70 14.73 -7.23
C GLY A 211 -15.20 14.98 -7.26
N VAL A 212 -14.50 14.93 -6.11
CA VAL A 212 -13.05 14.95 -6.11
C VAL A 212 -12.53 13.64 -6.69
N THR A 213 -12.00 13.72 -7.89
CA THR A 213 -11.27 12.64 -8.55
C THR A 213 -9.81 12.63 -8.07
N ALA A 214 -9.17 11.47 -8.09
CA ALA A 214 -7.74 11.38 -7.81
C ALA A 214 -6.97 12.30 -8.78
N THR A 215 -6.05 13.10 -8.25
CA THR A 215 -5.14 13.91 -9.08
C THR A 215 -4.24 12.95 -9.86
N ALA A 216 -4.25 13.08 -11.18
CA ALA A 216 -3.34 12.35 -12.06
C ALA A 216 -1.96 13.01 -12.05
N PHE A 217 -0.92 12.27 -12.43
CA PHE A 217 0.39 12.87 -12.69
C PHE A 217 0.31 13.88 -13.85
N GLU A 218 1.14 14.91 -13.82
CA GLU A 218 1.15 15.97 -14.83
C GLU A 218 1.35 15.43 -16.25
N SER A 219 2.17 14.37 -16.39
CA SER A 219 2.35 13.64 -17.65
C SER A 219 1.08 12.97 -18.19
N GLU A 220 0.18 12.52 -17.30
CA GLU A 220 -1.10 11.93 -17.70
C GLU A 220 -2.12 13.00 -18.10
N LEU A 221 -2.04 14.18 -17.51
CA LEU A 221 -2.87 15.33 -17.87
C LEU A 221 -2.49 15.89 -19.23
N THR A 222 -1.18 16.06 -19.49
CA THR A 222 -0.67 16.54 -20.79
C THR A 222 -1.05 15.59 -21.93
N SER A 223 -0.89 14.28 -21.74
CA SER A 223 -1.24 13.29 -22.76
C SER A 223 -2.75 13.26 -23.07
N LYS A 224 -3.61 13.52 -22.08
CA LYS A 224 -5.05 13.64 -22.29
C LYS A 224 -5.45 14.92 -23.05
N ILE A 225 -4.78 16.02 -22.74
CA ILE A 225 -5.02 17.31 -23.41
C ILE A 225 -4.62 17.20 -24.89
N GLU A 226 -3.42 16.67 -25.18
CA GLU A 226 -2.95 16.43 -26.55
C GLU A 226 -3.89 15.50 -27.32
N ALA A 227 -4.37 14.41 -26.72
CA ALA A 227 -5.33 13.49 -27.34
C ALA A 227 -6.70 14.13 -27.60
N THR A 228 -7.09 15.12 -26.82
CA THR A 228 -8.36 15.86 -27.01
C THR A 228 -8.22 16.88 -28.15
N VAL A 229 -7.12 17.63 -28.18
CA VAL A 229 -6.82 18.60 -29.24
C VAL A 229 -6.75 17.91 -30.62
N VAL A 230 -6.05 16.77 -30.72
CA VAL A 230 -5.97 16.00 -31.98
C VAL A 230 -7.32 15.48 -32.42
N LYS A 231 -8.24 15.14 -31.49
CA LYS A 231 -9.61 14.72 -31.87
C LYS A 231 -10.46 15.88 -32.38
N GLU A 232 -10.33 17.06 -31.85
CA GLU A 232 -11.04 18.25 -32.29
C GLU A 232 -10.56 18.72 -33.67
N GLU A 233 -9.23 18.66 -33.92
CA GLU A 233 -8.65 18.98 -35.24
C GLU A 233 -9.02 17.98 -36.33
N VAL A 234 -9.28 16.72 -36.01
CA VAL A 234 -9.70 15.67 -36.97
C VAL A 234 -11.22 15.73 -37.24
N SER A 235 -12.00 16.39 -36.36
CA SER A 235 -13.45 16.51 -36.46
C SER A 235 -13.92 17.85 -37.08
N ALA A 236 -13.01 18.76 -37.38
CA ALA A 236 -13.24 20.04 -38.04
C ALA A 236 -12.81 19.99 -39.50
#